data_54fb9a475b052f9d92721992a3a17948
#
_entry.id   54fb9a475b052f9d92721992a3a17948
#
_cell.length_a   1.000
_cell.length_b   1.000
_cell.length_c   1.000
_cell.angle_alpha   90.00
_cell.angle_beta   90.00
_cell.angle_gamma   90.00
#
_symmetry.space_group_name_H-M   'P 1'
#
loop_
_entity.id
_entity.type
_entity.pdbx_description
1 polymer ?
#
loop_
_entity_poly.entity_id
_entity_poly.type
_entity_poly.pdbx_seq_one_letter_code
_entity_poly.pdbx_strand_id
1 'polypeptide(L)'
;DEVRPAYLEISEKRDQNAPYAEILWKQPVVQDRRLPIDPVFDESCDLVELQNPTVTGTALLKRWSTECDIFNSKIEITGLSTSITDVLVRVREHDKATKTFVLRPTEPVLDLSQNDLSTASYLMIGLEHLVFGIDHVLFVIGLVLFIHQPLMLLKTITAFTIAHSVTLALSIFDIVQLRQEPV
;
A
#
# COMPACT_ATOMS: atom_id res chain seq x y z
N ASP A 1 -11.84 -14.35 12.31
CA ASP A 1 -11.67 -14.70 10.87
C ASP A 1 -10.80 -13.64 10.23
N GLU A 2 -9.47 -13.87 10.18
CA GLU A 2 -8.53 -13.00 9.49
C GLU A 2 -8.75 -13.17 7.98
N VAL A 3 -9.44 -12.23 7.36
CA VAL A 3 -9.45 -12.12 5.91
C VAL A 3 -8.11 -11.52 5.50
N ARG A 4 -7.21 -12.39 5.04
CA ARG A 4 -5.89 -11.94 4.54
C ARG A 4 -6.08 -11.06 3.30
N PRO A 5 -5.37 -9.92 3.19
CA PRO A 5 -5.46 -9.08 2.01
C PRO A 5 -4.99 -9.85 0.77
N ALA A 6 -5.60 -9.56 -0.37
CA ALA A 6 -5.06 -9.99 -1.64
C ALA A 6 -3.79 -9.19 -1.98
N TYR A 7 -2.95 -9.74 -2.84
CA TYR A 7 -1.68 -9.11 -3.16
C TYR A 7 -1.44 -9.11 -4.67
N LEU A 8 -1.14 -7.94 -5.20
CA LEU A 8 -0.74 -7.72 -6.59
C LEU A 8 0.68 -7.14 -6.62
N GLU A 9 1.58 -7.80 -7.32
CA GLU A 9 2.92 -7.26 -7.57
C GLU A 9 3.14 -7.10 -9.06
N ILE A 10 3.62 -5.92 -9.45
CA ILE A 10 3.98 -5.58 -10.81
C ILE A 10 5.45 -5.21 -10.79
N SER A 11 6.27 -5.94 -11.51
CA SER A 11 7.71 -5.72 -11.55
C SER A 11 8.21 -5.59 -12.98
N GLU A 12 8.91 -4.48 -13.25
CA GLU A 12 9.62 -4.32 -14.52
C GLU A 12 10.79 -5.29 -14.58
N LYS A 13 10.86 -6.03 -15.67
CA LYS A 13 11.96 -6.91 -16.03
C LYS A 13 12.56 -6.47 -17.35
N ARG A 14 13.84 -6.71 -17.53
CA ARG A 14 14.52 -6.46 -18.81
C ARG A 14 15.07 -7.77 -19.34
N ASP A 15 14.65 -8.10 -20.53
CA ASP A 15 15.31 -9.11 -21.32
C ASP A 15 16.21 -8.43 -22.37
N GLN A 16 17.01 -9.19 -23.09
CA GLN A 16 18.00 -8.66 -24.04
C GLN A 16 17.41 -7.76 -25.14
N ASN A 17 16.10 -7.84 -25.39
CA ASN A 17 15.44 -7.13 -26.50
C ASN A 17 14.49 -5.98 -26.08
N ALA A 18 13.83 -6.06 -24.92
CA ALA A 18 12.87 -5.02 -24.51
C ALA A 18 12.51 -5.15 -23.01
N PRO A 19 12.09 -4.06 -22.37
CA PRO A 19 11.48 -4.13 -21.05
C PRO A 19 10.09 -4.78 -21.14
N TYR A 20 9.74 -5.61 -20.17
CA TYR A 20 8.42 -6.19 -19.99
C TYR A 20 8.02 -6.14 -18.52
N ALA A 21 6.73 -6.21 -18.24
CA ALA A 21 6.23 -6.29 -16.88
C ALA A 21 5.84 -7.73 -16.52
N GLU A 22 6.29 -8.19 -15.35
CA GLU A 22 5.83 -9.43 -14.73
C GLU A 22 4.83 -9.09 -13.64
N ILE A 23 3.67 -9.75 -13.68
CA ILE A 23 2.54 -9.53 -12.80
C ILE A 23 2.34 -10.80 -11.96
N LEU A 24 2.33 -10.66 -10.65
CA LEU A 24 2.01 -11.70 -9.69
C LEU A 24 0.74 -11.33 -8.94
N TRP A 25 -0.30 -12.16 -9.05
CA TRP A 25 -1.53 -12.04 -8.29
C TRP A 25 -1.65 -13.17 -7.27
N LYS A 26 -1.88 -12.79 -6.01
CA LYS A 26 -2.15 -13.73 -4.91
C LYS A 26 -3.55 -13.46 -4.37
N GLN A 27 -4.43 -14.38 -4.61
CA GLN A 27 -5.82 -14.33 -4.19
C GLN A 27 -6.03 -15.22 -2.97
N PRO A 28 -6.54 -14.69 -1.84
CA PRO A 28 -6.82 -15.54 -0.68
C PRO A 28 -7.89 -16.58 -0.99
N VAL A 29 -7.67 -17.78 -0.50
CA VAL A 29 -8.64 -18.89 -0.54
C VAL A 29 -9.11 -19.13 0.88
N VAL A 30 -10.41 -19.00 1.12
CA VAL A 30 -11.04 -19.21 2.42
C VAL A 30 -11.98 -20.41 2.32
N GLN A 31 -11.76 -21.45 3.11
CA GLN A 31 -12.60 -22.65 3.13
C GLN A 31 -12.85 -23.25 1.72
N ASP A 32 -11.77 -23.45 0.95
CA ASP A 32 -11.78 -23.93 -0.44
C ASP A 32 -12.57 -23.06 -1.45
N ARG A 33 -12.95 -21.85 -1.04
CA ARG A 33 -13.56 -20.86 -1.92
C ARG A 33 -12.61 -19.70 -2.14
N ARG A 34 -12.37 -19.37 -3.41
CA ARG A 34 -11.66 -18.13 -3.77
C ARG A 34 -12.61 -16.95 -3.64
N LEU A 35 -12.10 -15.83 -3.18
CA LEU A 35 -12.84 -14.57 -3.22
C LEU A 35 -13.05 -14.19 -4.70
N PRO A 36 -14.24 -13.70 -5.08
CA PRO A 36 -14.54 -13.32 -6.47
C PRO A 36 -13.94 -11.93 -6.80
N ILE A 37 -12.62 -11.81 -6.65
CA ILE A 37 -11.85 -10.60 -6.94
C ILE A 37 -10.76 -10.93 -7.92
N ASP A 38 -10.69 -10.21 -9.04
CA ASP A 38 -9.64 -10.40 -10.05
C ASP A 38 -9.15 -9.03 -10.55
N PRO A 39 -7.85 -8.86 -10.81
CA PRO A 39 -7.32 -7.66 -11.40
C PRO A 39 -7.69 -7.59 -12.89
N VAL A 40 -8.14 -6.43 -13.31
CA VAL A 40 -8.43 -6.07 -14.70
C VAL A 40 -7.50 -4.94 -15.09
N PHE A 41 -6.81 -5.13 -16.19
CA PHE A 41 -5.88 -4.18 -16.77
C PHE A 41 -6.49 -3.52 -18.00
N ASP A 42 -5.85 -2.48 -18.51
CA ASP A 42 -6.28 -1.79 -19.73
C ASP A 42 -6.39 -2.78 -20.90
N GLU A 43 -7.39 -2.58 -21.78
CA GLU A 43 -7.63 -3.44 -22.96
C GLU A 43 -6.45 -3.46 -23.93
N SER A 44 -5.59 -2.46 -23.88
CA SER A 44 -4.36 -2.40 -24.67
C SER A 44 -3.25 -3.33 -24.18
N CYS A 45 -3.41 -3.95 -23.00
CA CYS A 45 -2.43 -4.83 -22.39
C CYS A 45 -2.76 -6.30 -22.66
N ASP A 46 -2.06 -6.91 -23.60
CA ASP A 46 -2.10 -8.34 -23.80
C ASP A 46 -1.33 -9.06 -22.68
N LEU A 47 -2.03 -9.89 -21.93
CA LEU A 47 -1.45 -10.67 -20.84
C LEU A 47 -1.12 -12.08 -21.32
N VAL A 48 0.14 -12.48 -21.18
CA VAL A 48 0.60 -13.84 -21.45
C VAL A 48 0.76 -14.59 -20.13
N GLU A 49 0.05 -15.70 -19.96
CA GLU A 49 0.21 -16.55 -18.77
C GLU A 49 1.60 -17.19 -18.75
N LEU A 50 2.37 -16.92 -17.71
CA LEU A 50 3.70 -17.52 -17.51
C LEU A 50 3.62 -18.90 -16.88
N GLN A 51 2.57 -19.17 -16.12
CA GLN A 51 2.38 -20.40 -15.37
C GLN A 51 0.89 -20.65 -15.11
N ASN A 52 0.48 -21.91 -15.16
CA ASN A 52 -0.86 -22.29 -14.73
C ASN A 52 -1.14 -21.85 -13.30
N PRO A 53 -2.36 -21.40 -12.98
CA PRO A 53 -2.73 -21.02 -11.63
C PRO A 53 -2.43 -22.14 -10.63
N THR A 54 -1.70 -21.83 -9.58
CA THR A 54 -1.30 -22.79 -8.55
C THR A 54 -1.82 -22.37 -7.18
N VAL A 55 -2.31 -23.32 -6.39
CA VAL A 55 -2.69 -23.08 -5.00
C VAL A 55 -1.50 -23.39 -4.11
N THR A 56 -1.03 -22.40 -3.36
CA THR A 56 0.05 -22.54 -2.41
C THR A 56 -0.42 -22.09 -1.03
N GLY A 57 -0.57 -23.05 -0.11
CA GLY A 57 -1.15 -22.77 1.21
C GLY A 57 -2.60 -22.28 1.09
N THR A 58 -2.85 -21.06 1.56
CA THR A 58 -4.18 -20.42 1.55
C THR A 58 -4.33 -19.36 0.45
N ALA A 59 -3.54 -19.44 -0.62
CA ALA A 59 -3.58 -18.47 -1.70
C ALA A 59 -3.52 -19.15 -3.08
N LEU A 60 -4.34 -18.65 -4.01
CA LEU A 60 -4.23 -18.93 -5.42
C LEU A 60 -3.27 -17.94 -6.06
N LEU A 61 -2.26 -18.45 -6.75
CA LEU A 61 -1.23 -17.68 -7.43
C LEU A 61 -1.49 -17.71 -8.93
N LYS A 62 -1.50 -16.53 -9.56
CA LYS A 62 -1.52 -16.36 -11.01
C LYS A 62 -0.33 -15.49 -11.41
N ARG A 63 0.30 -15.80 -12.53
CA ARG A 63 1.43 -15.04 -13.06
C ARG A 63 1.26 -14.75 -14.54
N TRP A 64 1.48 -13.50 -14.90
CA TRP A 64 1.43 -13.04 -16.30
C TRP A 64 2.65 -12.20 -16.63
N SER A 65 2.94 -12.09 -17.90
CA SER A 65 3.81 -11.07 -18.45
C SER A 65 3.07 -10.22 -19.47
N THR A 66 3.50 -8.99 -19.63
CA THR A 66 3.00 -8.08 -20.65
C THR A 66 4.08 -7.14 -21.13
N GLU A 67 4.03 -6.77 -22.39
CA GLU A 67 4.93 -5.78 -23.02
C GLU A 67 4.30 -4.38 -23.04
N CYS A 68 3.04 -4.23 -22.59
CA CYS A 68 2.39 -2.92 -22.53
C CYS A 68 3.01 -2.03 -21.44
N ASP A 69 2.83 -0.71 -21.56
CA ASP A 69 3.23 0.26 -20.54
C ASP A 69 2.23 0.27 -19.38
N ILE A 70 2.23 -0.82 -18.58
CA ILE A 70 1.34 -0.99 -17.45
C ILE A 70 1.56 0.07 -16.36
N PHE A 71 2.76 0.67 -16.30
CA PHE A 71 3.10 1.67 -15.28
C PHE A 71 2.43 3.03 -15.51
N ASN A 72 1.86 3.25 -16.69
CA ASN A 72 1.06 4.44 -17.05
C ASN A 72 -0.42 4.09 -17.28
N SER A 73 -0.89 2.93 -16.82
CA SER A 73 -2.26 2.46 -17.03
C SER A 73 -3.07 2.47 -15.75
N LYS A 74 -4.37 2.17 -15.90
CA LYS A 74 -5.30 1.96 -14.79
C LYS A 74 -5.45 0.47 -14.51
N ILE A 75 -5.54 0.15 -13.23
CA ILE A 75 -5.77 -1.20 -12.74
C ILE A 75 -7.04 -1.17 -11.91
N GLU A 76 -8.02 -1.98 -12.27
CA GLU A 76 -9.24 -2.16 -11.50
C GLU A 76 -9.27 -3.55 -10.88
N ILE A 77 -9.65 -3.64 -9.62
CA ILE A 77 -9.90 -4.93 -8.98
C ILE A 77 -11.40 -5.18 -8.98
N THR A 78 -11.85 -5.99 -9.92
CA THR A 78 -13.27 -6.37 -10.01
C THR A 78 -13.69 -7.18 -8.78
N GLY A 79 -14.93 -6.99 -8.33
CA GLY A 79 -15.48 -7.65 -7.15
C GLY A 79 -14.98 -7.09 -5.81
N LEU A 80 -13.96 -6.20 -5.80
CA LEU A 80 -13.44 -5.64 -4.56
C LEU A 80 -14.48 -4.81 -3.82
N SER A 81 -15.29 -4.02 -4.51
CA SER A 81 -16.33 -3.17 -3.92
C SER A 81 -17.40 -3.93 -3.12
N THR A 82 -17.56 -5.22 -3.39
CA THR A 82 -18.52 -6.11 -2.68
C THR A 82 -17.83 -7.03 -1.69
N SER A 83 -16.51 -6.90 -1.53
CA SER A 83 -15.70 -7.71 -0.62
C SER A 83 -15.44 -6.96 0.70
N ILE A 84 -14.94 -7.67 1.69
CA ILE A 84 -14.49 -7.11 2.98
C ILE A 84 -12.95 -7.12 3.09
N THR A 85 -12.25 -7.44 2.00
CA THR A 85 -10.79 -7.53 1.98
C THR A 85 -10.19 -6.31 1.27
N ASP A 86 -8.98 -5.97 1.65
CA ASP A 86 -8.17 -4.99 0.94
C ASP A 86 -7.23 -5.70 -0.06
N VAL A 87 -6.70 -4.95 -1.00
CA VAL A 87 -5.67 -5.42 -1.94
C VAL A 87 -4.40 -4.59 -1.76
N LEU A 88 -3.31 -5.25 -1.43
CA LEU A 88 -2.00 -4.64 -1.39
C LEU A 88 -1.38 -4.70 -2.79
N VAL A 89 -1.11 -3.55 -3.39
CA VAL A 89 -0.45 -3.43 -4.70
C VAL A 89 0.97 -2.95 -4.52
N ARG A 90 1.91 -3.71 -5.05
CA ARG A 90 3.33 -3.37 -5.03
C ARG A 90 3.85 -3.18 -6.44
N VAL A 91 4.42 -2.02 -6.73
CA VAL A 91 4.93 -1.65 -8.05
C VAL A 91 6.43 -1.43 -7.96
N ARG A 92 7.18 -2.17 -8.78
CA ARG A 92 8.63 -2.09 -8.88
C ARG A 92 9.01 -1.74 -10.31
N GLU A 93 9.36 -0.51 -10.54
CA GLU A 93 9.97 -0.05 -11.77
C GLU A 93 11.49 -0.16 -11.68
N HIS A 94 12.15 -0.36 -12.82
CA HIS A 94 13.61 -0.36 -12.87
C HIS A 94 14.14 1.06 -12.52
N ASP A 95 15.16 1.11 -11.69
CA ASP A 95 15.82 2.35 -11.22
C ASP A 95 14.91 3.32 -10.44
N LYS A 96 13.69 2.93 -10.07
CA LYS A 96 12.80 3.73 -9.23
C LYS A 96 12.55 3.05 -7.87
N ALA A 97 12.20 3.86 -6.89
CA ALA A 97 11.80 3.34 -5.59
C ALA A 97 10.53 2.48 -5.71
N THR A 98 10.49 1.37 -4.97
CA THR A 98 9.28 0.53 -4.90
C THR A 98 8.14 1.33 -4.31
N LYS A 99 7.02 1.38 -5.02
CA LYS A 99 5.77 2.00 -4.56
C LYS A 99 4.81 0.93 -4.03
N THR A 100 4.10 1.23 -2.95
CA THR A 100 3.11 0.31 -2.37
C THR A 100 1.81 1.06 -2.17
N PHE A 101 0.70 0.47 -2.60
CA PHE A 101 -0.64 1.04 -2.52
C PHE A 101 -1.57 0.04 -1.83
N VAL A 102 -2.60 0.56 -1.17
CA VAL A 102 -3.67 -0.25 -0.59
C VAL A 102 -4.98 0.14 -1.25
N LEU A 103 -5.56 -0.78 -2.00
CA LEU A 103 -6.89 -0.62 -2.59
C LEU A 103 -7.93 -1.14 -1.61
N ARG A 104 -8.93 -0.33 -1.35
CA ARG A 104 -10.05 -0.66 -0.47
C ARG A 104 -11.33 -0.91 -1.27
N PRO A 105 -12.33 -1.58 -0.69
CA PRO A 105 -13.64 -1.74 -1.32
C PRO A 105 -14.28 -0.43 -1.79
N THR A 106 -13.99 0.68 -1.10
CA THR A 106 -14.48 2.02 -1.46
C THR A 106 -13.75 2.65 -2.64
N GLU A 107 -12.54 2.15 -2.96
CA GLU A 107 -11.67 2.69 -4.00
C GLU A 107 -10.96 1.53 -4.74
N PRO A 108 -11.68 0.80 -5.62
CA PRO A 108 -11.18 -0.41 -6.26
C PRO A 108 -10.29 -0.17 -7.47
N VAL A 109 -10.05 1.09 -7.86
CA VAL A 109 -9.29 1.49 -9.04
C VAL A 109 -8.00 2.19 -8.64
N LEU A 110 -6.88 1.75 -9.21
CA LEU A 110 -5.57 2.38 -9.07
C LEU A 110 -5.14 2.96 -10.42
N ASP A 111 -4.93 4.25 -10.48
CA ASP A 111 -4.39 4.94 -11.65
C ASP A 111 -2.88 5.17 -11.44
N LEU A 112 -2.06 4.36 -12.12
CA LEU A 112 -0.60 4.44 -11.99
C LEU A 112 -0.04 5.66 -12.73
N SER A 113 -0.76 6.22 -13.71
CA SER A 113 -0.33 7.39 -14.47
C SER A 113 -0.33 8.68 -13.65
N GLN A 114 -1.18 8.75 -12.62
CA GLN A 114 -1.34 9.93 -11.75
C GLN A 114 -0.58 9.83 -10.43
N ASN A 115 0.05 8.70 -10.16
CA ASN A 115 0.63 8.38 -8.85
C ASN A 115 2.09 8.81 -8.65
N ASP A 116 2.54 9.86 -9.28
CA ASP A 116 3.58 10.69 -8.67
C ASP A 116 2.89 11.50 -7.54
N LEU A 117 2.66 10.82 -6.39
CA LEU A 117 2.27 11.53 -5.17
C LEU A 117 3.32 12.61 -4.94
N SER A 118 2.98 13.83 -5.30
CA SER A 118 3.87 14.97 -5.10
C SER A 118 4.13 15.08 -3.60
N THR A 119 5.27 15.62 -3.21
CA THR A 119 5.60 15.90 -1.81
C THR A 119 4.47 16.69 -1.13
N ALA A 120 3.73 17.50 -1.89
CA ALA A 120 2.55 18.24 -1.45
C ALA A 120 1.37 17.32 -1.05
N SER A 121 1.17 16.21 -1.75
CA SER A 121 0.11 15.24 -1.41
C SER A 121 0.42 14.51 -0.09
N TYR A 122 1.68 14.13 0.13
CA TYR A 122 2.10 13.55 1.42
C TYR A 122 1.96 14.55 2.58
N LEU A 123 2.29 15.82 2.33
CA LEU A 123 2.11 16.87 3.33
C LEU A 123 0.63 17.06 3.69
N MET A 124 -0.26 17.04 2.68
CA MET A 124 -1.70 17.20 2.89
C MET A 124 -2.28 16.02 3.66
N ILE A 125 -1.93 14.78 3.30
CA ILE A 125 -2.33 13.56 4.01
C ILE A 125 -1.81 13.60 5.46
N GLY A 126 -0.56 14.01 5.67
CA GLY A 126 0.00 14.15 7.00
C GLY A 126 -0.70 15.23 7.85
N LEU A 127 -1.07 16.35 7.24
CA LEU A 127 -1.82 17.42 7.91
C LEU A 127 -3.24 16.97 8.26
N GLU A 128 -3.93 16.31 7.34
CA GLU A 128 -5.25 15.74 7.57
C GLU A 128 -5.20 14.70 8.70
N HIS A 129 -4.25 13.78 8.68
CA HIS A 129 -4.04 12.82 9.76
C HIS A 129 -3.80 13.48 11.13
N LEU A 130 -3.02 14.56 11.15
CA LEU A 130 -2.74 15.31 12.38
C LEU A 130 -3.98 15.99 12.94
N VAL A 131 -4.80 16.61 12.07
CA VAL A 131 -6.00 17.38 12.48
C VAL A 131 -7.16 16.46 12.85
N PHE A 132 -7.37 15.37 12.11
CA PHE A 132 -8.46 14.42 12.33
C PHE A 132 -8.04 13.22 13.19
N GLY A 133 -6.75 13.06 13.50
CA GLY A 133 -6.27 12.06 14.45
C GLY A 133 -6.74 12.38 15.87
N ILE A 134 -7.82 11.74 16.31
CA ILE A 134 -8.46 12.00 17.63
C ILE A 134 -7.45 11.88 18.78
N ASP A 135 -6.50 10.93 18.66
CA ASP A 135 -5.46 10.71 19.66
C ASP A 135 -4.49 11.90 19.76
N HIS A 136 -4.12 12.48 18.63
CA HIS A 136 -3.26 13.67 18.58
C HIS A 136 -3.98 14.90 19.15
N VAL A 137 -5.23 15.09 18.79
CA VAL A 137 -6.05 16.21 19.29
C VAL A 137 -6.25 16.10 20.80
N LEU A 138 -6.62 14.92 21.31
CA LEU A 138 -6.78 14.67 22.74
C LEU A 138 -5.47 14.84 23.51
N PHE A 139 -4.35 14.39 22.94
CA PHE A 139 -3.03 14.58 23.52
C PHE A 139 -2.66 16.06 23.66
N VAL A 140 -2.87 16.85 22.58
CA VAL A 140 -2.59 18.30 22.60
C VAL A 140 -3.51 19.01 23.60
N ILE A 141 -4.80 18.68 23.64
CA ILE A 141 -5.74 19.22 24.65
C ILE A 141 -5.27 18.89 26.05
N GLY A 142 -4.89 17.64 26.30
CA GLY A 142 -4.34 17.23 27.59
C GLY A 142 -3.10 18.03 28.00
N LEU A 143 -2.16 18.25 27.08
CA LEU A 143 -0.97 19.07 27.32
C LEU A 143 -1.33 20.52 27.64
N VAL A 144 -2.25 21.12 26.88
CA VAL A 144 -2.70 22.52 27.10
C VAL A 144 -3.37 22.68 28.47
N LEU A 145 -4.15 21.70 28.90
CA LEU A 145 -4.79 21.73 30.21
C LEU A 145 -3.83 21.53 31.38
N PHE A 146 -2.75 20.77 31.15
CA PHE A 146 -1.78 20.43 32.20
C PHE A 146 -0.61 21.44 32.32
N ILE A 147 -0.16 22.02 31.20
CA ILE A 147 0.98 22.92 31.13
C ILE A 147 0.52 24.35 30.98
N HIS A 148 0.55 25.12 32.05
CA HIS A 148 0.12 26.52 32.05
C HIS A 148 1.16 27.51 31.49
N GLN A 149 2.40 27.07 31.30
CA GLN A 149 3.48 27.92 30.79
C GLN A 149 3.66 27.72 29.29
N PRO A 150 3.40 28.74 28.44
CA PRO A 150 3.41 28.59 26.97
C PRO A 150 4.80 28.18 26.42
N LEU A 151 5.88 28.64 27.02
CA LEU A 151 7.22 28.27 26.60
C LEU A 151 7.55 26.80 26.89
N MET A 152 7.05 26.28 28.03
CA MET A 152 7.21 24.87 28.40
C MET A 152 6.34 23.97 27.52
N LEU A 153 5.13 24.42 27.19
CA LEU A 153 4.23 23.73 26.26
C LEU A 153 4.88 23.60 24.86
N LEU A 154 5.44 24.69 24.35
CA LEU A 154 6.12 24.69 23.04
C LEU A 154 7.32 23.73 23.03
N LYS A 155 8.17 23.74 24.07
CA LYS A 155 9.28 22.79 24.20
C LYS A 155 8.81 21.34 24.22
N THR A 156 7.75 21.05 24.97
CA THR A 156 7.20 19.67 25.09
C THR A 156 6.66 19.18 23.76
N ILE A 157 5.87 20.00 23.05
CA ILE A 157 5.33 19.65 21.72
C ILE A 157 6.46 19.43 20.72
N THR A 158 7.46 20.33 20.69
CA THR A 158 8.59 20.20 19.78
C THR A 158 9.42 18.95 20.07
N ALA A 159 9.71 18.66 21.33
CA ALA A 159 10.44 17.45 21.72
C ALA A 159 9.69 16.17 21.32
N PHE A 160 8.37 16.14 21.54
CA PHE A 160 7.52 15.02 21.14
C PHE A 160 7.53 14.83 19.62
N THR A 161 7.36 15.90 18.85
CA THR A 161 7.34 15.84 17.39
C THR A 161 8.67 15.32 16.82
N ILE A 162 9.81 15.81 17.36
CA ILE A 162 11.14 15.33 16.95
C ILE A 162 11.31 13.85 17.29
N ALA A 163 10.99 13.44 18.50
CA ALA A 163 11.10 12.04 18.92
C ALA A 163 10.23 11.12 18.05
N HIS A 164 9.00 11.52 17.78
CA HIS A 164 8.07 10.77 16.92
C HIS A 164 8.59 10.68 15.48
N SER A 165 9.09 11.77 14.90
CA SER A 165 9.68 11.78 13.56
C SER A 165 10.90 10.87 13.46
N VAL A 166 11.76 10.84 14.48
CA VAL A 166 12.92 9.94 14.53
C VAL A 166 12.47 8.48 14.60
N THR A 167 11.49 8.14 15.44
CA THR A 167 10.99 6.77 15.56
C THR A 167 10.33 6.29 14.27
N LEU A 168 9.57 7.15 13.58
CA LEU A 168 8.99 6.83 12.27
C LEU A 168 10.08 6.60 11.22
N ALA A 169 11.10 7.46 11.16
CA ALA A 169 12.21 7.30 10.23
C ALA A 169 12.95 5.98 10.46
N LEU A 170 13.25 5.63 11.71
CA LEU A 170 13.88 4.35 12.08
C LEU A 170 13.02 3.14 11.69
N SER A 171 11.70 3.25 11.82
CA SER A 171 10.76 2.21 11.39
C SER A 171 10.71 2.05 9.87
N ILE A 172 10.71 3.16 9.12
CA ILE A 172 10.69 3.15 7.64
C ILE A 172 12.00 2.55 7.08
N PHE A 173 13.13 2.84 7.70
CA PHE A 173 14.43 2.26 7.30
C PHE A 173 14.64 0.82 7.78
N ASP A 174 13.63 0.19 8.39
CA ASP A 174 13.67 -1.20 8.90
C ASP A 174 14.80 -1.46 9.92
N ILE A 175 15.30 -0.39 10.56
CA ILE A 175 16.35 -0.46 11.58
C ILE A 175 15.77 -1.00 12.90
N VAL A 176 14.49 -0.72 13.16
CA VAL A 176 13.74 -1.22 14.32
C VAL A 176 12.55 -2.03 13.82
N GLN A 177 12.70 -3.35 13.81
CA GLN A 177 11.59 -4.26 13.57
C GLN A 177 10.84 -4.46 14.89
N LEU A 178 9.64 -3.90 14.99
CA LEU A 178 8.71 -4.26 16.04
C LEU A 178 8.22 -5.68 15.75
N ARG A 179 8.79 -6.65 16.46
CA ARG A 179 8.34 -8.05 16.42
C ARG A 179 6.92 -8.10 16.97
N GLN A 180 5.94 -8.17 16.07
CA GLN A 180 4.58 -8.51 16.45
C GLN A 180 4.57 -9.99 16.80
N GLU A 181 4.51 -10.30 18.08
CA GLU A 181 4.20 -11.67 18.49
C GLU A 181 2.73 -11.93 18.14
N PRO A 182 2.43 -13.05 17.47
CA PRO A 182 1.04 -13.43 17.22
C PRO A 182 0.41 -13.81 18.54
N VAL A 183 -0.64 -13.10 18.93
CA VAL A 183 -1.55 -13.46 20.03
C VAL A 183 -2.51 -14.52 19.54
#